data_90a58de66337109b425e1318a1fc4c67
#
_entry.id   90a58de66337109b425e1318a1fc4c67
#
_cell.length_a   1.000
_cell.length_b   1.000
_cell.length_c   1.000
_cell.angle_alpha   90.00
_cell.angle_beta   90.00
_cell.angle_gamma   90.00
#
_symmetry.space_group_name_H-M   'P 1'
#
loop_
_entity.id
_entity.type
_entity.pdbx_description
1 polymer ?
#
loop_
_entity_poly.entity_id
_entity_poly.type
_entity_poly.pdbx_seq_one_letter_code
_entity_poly.pdbx_strand_id
1 'polypeptide(L)'
;MKYLLIITSILLLSNPVIGNKQKGETLYVLGDYPDWKWVEFGDKRTQPKYQGQEKDGKPNGLGVLISTNGWKYLGSWKNGEIWNGTEYDNNGNIVYRWVEGKRRYHNLFKSY
;
A
#
# COMPACT_ATOMS: atom_id res chain seq x y z
N MET A 1 9.34 -15.27 20.45
CA MET A 1 9.36 -14.47 21.24
C MET A 1 10.14 -13.26 21.08
N LYS A 2 11.37 -13.20 20.72
CA LYS A 2 12.05 -12.01 20.50
C LYS A 2 11.41 -11.21 19.44
N TYR A 3 10.99 -11.77 18.37
CA TYR A 3 10.41 -11.01 17.31
C TYR A 3 9.14 -10.32 17.77
N LEU A 4 8.39 -11.00 18.56
CA LEU A 4 7.18 -10.42 19.01
C LEU A 4 7.46 -9.23 19.87
N LEU A 5 8.47 -9.29 20.68
CA LEU A 5 8.81 -8.20 21.53
C LEU A 5 9.25 -7.00 20.73
N ILE A 6 10.01 -7.24 19.69
CA ILE A 6 10.51 -6.17 18.88
C ILE A 6 9.35 -5.45 18.21
N ILE A 7 8.40 -6.19 17.72
CA ILE A 7 7.26 -5.58 17.08
C ILE A 7 6.49 -4.78 18.08
N THR A 8 6.36 -5.27 19.26
CA THR A 8 5.62 -4.57 20.29
C THR A 8 6.32 -3.26 20.60
N SER A 9 7.62 -3.30 20.65
CA SER A 9 8.36 -2.10 20.98
C SER A 9 8.14 -1.05 19.94
N ILE A 10 8.14 -1.44 18.71
CA ILE A 10 7.96 -0.49 17.64
C ILE A 10 6.60 0.16 17.75
N LEU A 11 5.60 -0.61 18.07
CA LEU A 11 4.28 -0.06 18.20
C LEU A 11 4.22 0.92 19.35
N LEU A 12 4.90 0.60 20.43
CA LEU A 12 4.87 1.46 21.57
C LEU A 12 5.58 2.77 21.26
N LEU A 13 6.64 2.67 20.50
CA LEU A 13 7.37 3.87 20.17
C LEU A 13 6.51 4.77 19.31
N SER A 14 5.71 4.18 18.49
CA SER A 14 4.89 4.99 17.63
C SER A 14 3.82 5.68 18.40
N ASN A 15 3.24 5.02 19.35
CA ASN A 15 2.23 5.63 20.12
C ASN A 15 2.57 6.92 20.79
N PRO A 16 3.60 6.97 21.50
CA PRO A 16 3.93 8.14 22.25
C PRO A 16 4.11 9.31 21.34
N VAL A 17 4.53 9.01 20.23
CA VAL A 17 4.83 10.05 19.36
C VAL A 17 3.61 10.59 18.89
N ILE A 18 2.65 10.24 19.50
CA ILE A 18 1.55 10.77 19.21
C ILE A 18 1.42 11.93 18.59
N GLY A 19 0.58 12.30 18.18
CA GLY A 19 0.31 13.50 17.66
C GLY A 19 0.93 13.51 16.35
N ASN A 20 1.75 12.80 16.23
CA ASN A 20 2.42 12.94 15.09
C ASN A 20 1.88 12.20 14.23
N LYS A 21 1.36 12.10 13.79
CA LYS A 21 0.83 11.50 12.86
C LYS A 21 1.60 10.76 12.10
N GLN A 22 2.33 10.22 12.18
CA GLN A 22 3.06 9.64 11.28
C GLN A 22 2.57 8.40 11.16
N LYS A 23 2.53 7.78 11.39
CA LYS A 23 2.04 6.70 11.42
C LYS A 23 1.68 6.06 10.35
N GLY A 24 1.69 5.08 10.11
CA GLY A 24 1.34 4.33 9.10
C GLY A 24 0.09 4.84 8.71
N GLU A 25 0.14 5.75 7.96
CA GLU A 25 -1.04 6.38 7.64
C GLU A 25 -1.97 5.55 6.86
N THR A 26 -3.19 5.84 6.92
CA THR A 26 -4.21 5.18 6.14
C THR A 26 -4.81 6.21 5.21
N LEU A 27 -4.82 5.92 3.94
CA LEU A 27 -5.40 6.82 2.97
C LEU A 27 -6.38 6.02 2.11
N TYR A 28 -7.30 6.73 1.47
CA TYR A 28 -8.28 6.09 0.62
C TYR A 28 -8.26 6.75 -0.75
N VAL A 29 -8.66 6.02 -1.76
CA VAL A 29 -8.69 6.56 -3.11
C VAL A 29 -10.09 7.09 -3.38
N LEU A 30 -10.16 8.32 -3.85
CA LEU A 30 -11.43 8.91 -4.22
C LEU A 30 -11.40 9.12 -5.72
N GLY A 31 -12.39 8.64 -6.43
CA GLY A 31 -12.46 8.82 -7.87
C GLY A 31 -11.85 7.67 -8.61
N ASP A 32 -11.82 7.79 -9.94
CA ASP A 32 -11.29 6.74 -10.76
C ASP A 32 -10.00 7.13 -11.41
N TYR A 33 -9.19 6.15 -11.75
CA TYR A 33 -7.95 6.37 -12.44
C TYR A 33 -8.26 6.93 -13.82
N PRO A 34 -7.52 7.91 -14.27
CA PRO A 34 -6.29 8.43 -13.68
C PRO A 34 -6.50 9.65 -12.80
N ASP A 35 -7.72 10.07 -12.62
CA ASP A 35 -7.99 11.28 -11.87
C ASP A 35 -8.26 11.03 -10.40
N TRP A 36 -7.85 9.92 -9.87
CA TRP A 36 -8.13 9.61 -8.49
C TRP A 36 -7.34 10.53 -7.56
N LYS A 37 -7.80 10.64 -6.33
CA LYS A 37 -7.15 11.47 -5.36
C LYS A 37 -6.99 10.69 -4.08
N TRP A 38 -6.05 11.08 -3.26
CA TRP A 38 -5.81 10.43 -1.98
C TRP A 38 -6.47 11.26 -0.89
N VAL A 39 -7.27 10.61 -0.07
CA VAL A 39 -7.97 11.31 1.01
C VAL A 39 -7.80 10.54 2.30
N GLU A 40 -7.88 11.26 3.42
CA GLU A 40 -7.67 10.65 4.72
C GLU A 40 -8.85 9.90 5.29
N PHE A 41 -10.02 10.11 4.80
CA PHE A 41 -11.19 9.44 5.31
C PHE A 41 -11.91 8.75 4.18
N GLY A 42 -12.39 7.57 4.42
CA GLY A 42 -13.09 6.82 3.40
C GLY A 42 -13.68 5.55 3.94
N ASP A 43 -14.21 4.73 3.05
CA ASP A 43 -14.86 3.51 3.41
C ASP A 43 -14.26 2.37 2.59
N LYS A 44 -13.56 1.46 3.24
CA LYS A 44 -12.89 0.38 2.52
C LYS A 44 -13.85 -0.52 1.77
N ARG A 45 -15.14 -0.43 2.05
CA ARG A 45 -16.09 -1.25 1.33
C ARG A 45 -16.36 -0.70 -0.06
N THR A 46 -16.13 0.58 -0.26
CA THR A 46 -16.40 1.21 -1.53
C THR A 46 -15.21 1.91 -2.13
N GLN A 47 -14.10 1.97 -1.42
CA GLN A 47 -12.91 2.66 -1.89
C GLN A 47 -11.66 1.84 -1.61
N PRO A 48 -10.68 1.86 -2.49
CA PRO A 48 -9.42 1.20 -2.19
C PRO A 48 -8.77 1.87 -0.99
N LYS A 49 -8.07 1.09 -0.20
CA LYS A 49 -7.48 1.57 1.04
C LYS A 49 -5.99 1.37 1.00
N TYR A 50 -5.25 2.43 1.31
CA TYR A 50 -3.80 2.37 1.37
C TYR A 50 -3.37 2.42 2.83
N GLN A 51 -2.34 1.64 3.17
CA GLN A 51 -1.82 1.71 4.50
C GLN A 51 -0.31 1.64 4.39
N GLY A 52 0.37 2.63 4.89
CA GLY A 52 1.82 2.67 4.81
C GLY A 52 2.37 4.06 4.98
N GLN A 53 3.56 4.27 4.45
CA GLN A 53 4.23 5.54 4.61
C GLN A 53 3.64 6.56 3.67
N GLU A 54 3.56 7.80 4.13
CA GLU A 54 3.02 8.82 3.29
C GLU A 54 3.78 10.10 3.44
N LYS A 55 3.66 10.99 2.51
CA LYS A 55 4.29 12.27 2.56
C LYS A 55 3.35 13.23 1.89
N ASP A 56 3.01 14.35 2.56
CA ASP A 56 2.12 15.36 2.00
C ASP A 56 0.78 14.77 1.56
N GLY A 57 0.27 13.82 2.32
CA GLY A 57 -1.04 13.25 2.04
C GLY A 57 -1.07 12.25 0.91
N LYS A 58 0.08 11.76 0.47
CA LYS A 58 0.14 10.78 -0.59
C LYS A 58 1.03 9.63 -0.20
N PRO A 59 0.78 8.44 -0.74
CA PRO A 59 1.66 7.32 -0.49
C PRO A 59 3.07 7.65 -0.92
N ASN A 60 4.04 7.37 -0.10
CA ASN A 60 5.42 7.64 -0.42
C ASN A 60 6.29 6.77 0.48
N GLY A 61 7.04 5.85 -0.08
CA GLY A 61 7.80 4.88 0.69
C GLY A 61 7.14 3.53 0.58
N LEU A 62 7.08 2.76 1.62
CA LEU A 62 6.51 1.42 1.56
C LEU A 62 5.06 1.41 1.98
N GLY A 63 4.25 0.62 1.32
CA GLY A 63 2.86 0.54 1.69
C GLY A 63 2.08 -0.50 0.91
N VAL A 64 0.85 -0.70 1.32
CA VAL A 64 -0.03 -1.69 0.75
C VAL A 64 -1.32 -1.03 0.31
N LEU A 65 -1.75 -1.30 -0.90
CA LEU A 65 -3.03 -0.82 -1.37
C LEU A 65 -3.94 -2.03 -1.54
N ILE A 66 -5.12 -1.98 -0.98
CA ILE A 66 -6.07 -3.07 -1.08
C ILE A 66 -7.29 -2.55 -1.79
N SER A 67 -7.64 -3.17 -2.92
CA SER A 67 -8.78 -2.76 -3.69
C SER A 67 -10.05 -3.35 -3.12
N THR A 68 -11.19 -2.83 -3.54
CA THR A 68 -12.45 -3.28 -2.98
C THR A 68 -12.75 -4.72 -3.36
N ASN A 69 -12.15 -5.24 -4.42
CA ASN A 69 -12.36 -6.62 -4.81
C ASN A 69 -11.33 -7.57 -4.21
N GLY A 70 -10.47 -7.06 -3.32
CA GLY A 70 -9.51 -7.93 -2.64
C GLY A 70 -8.14 -8.01 -3.26
N TRP A 71 -7.92 -7.38 -4.41
CA TRP A 71 -6.58 -7.37 -4.98
C TRP A 71 -5.71 -6.48 -4.12
N LYS A 72 -4.40 -6.74 -4.11
CA LYS A 72 -3.48 -5.98 -3.31
C LYS A 72 -2.24 -5.63 -4.06
N TYR A 73 -1.71 -4.44 -3.81
CA TYR A 73 -0.39 -4.09 -4.29
C TYR A 73 0.48 -3.90 -3.06
N LEU A 74 1.65 -4.51 -3.05
CA LEU A 74 2.55 -4.39 -1.93
C LEU A 74 3.89 -3.94 -2.46
N GLY A 75 4.38 -2.82 -2.00
CA GLY A 75 5.67 -2.35 -2.48
C GLY A 75 5.91 -0.89 -2.20
N SER A 76 6.77 -0.28 -3.02
CA SER A 76 7.14 1.10 -2.79
C SER A 76 6.28 2.03 -3.60
N TRP A 77 6.21 3.26 -3.15
CA TRP A 77 5.39 4.31 -3.73
C TRP A 77 6.22 5.56 -3.86
N LYS A 78 5.90 6.37 -4.85
CA LYS A 78 6.63 7.59 -5.06
C LYS A 78 5.64 8.67 -5.42
N ASN A 79 5.46 9.66 -4.54
CA ASN A 79 4.54 10.76 -4.79
C ASN A 79 3.15 10.29 -5.19
N GLY A 80 2.61 9.32 -4.50
CA GLY A 80 1.25 8.85 -4.75
C GLY A 80 1.13 7.81 -5.84
N GLU A 81 2.25 7.42 -6.45
CA GLU A 81 2.20 6.44 -7.52
C GLU A 81 2.94 5.17 -7.18
N ILE A 82 2.45 4.07 -7.67
CA ILE A 82 3.10 2.79 -7.45
C ILE A 82 4.45 2.81 -8.12
N TRP A 83 5.46 2.30 -7.46
CA TRP A 83 6.80 2.34 -8.01
C TRP A 83 7.38 0.95 -8.23
N ASN A 84 7.81 0.26 -7.19
CA ASN A 84 8.37 -1.08 -7.32
C ASN A 84 7.67 -2.03 -6.39
N GLY A 85 7.09 -3.09 -6.90
CA GLY A 85 6.41 -4.03 -6.02
C GLY A 85 5.66 -5.10 -6.77
N THR A 86 4.73 -5.73 -6.10
CA THR A 86 4.01 -6.87 -6.62
C THR A 86 2.52 -6.72 -6.39
N GLU A 87 1.76 -7.11 -7.37
CA GLU A 87 0.32 -7.03 -7.27
C GLU A 87 -0.26 -8.44 -7.26
N TYR A 88 -1.17 -8.70 -6.34
CA TYR A 88 -1.74 -10.02 -6.15
C TYR A 88 -3.24 -9.95 -6.37
N ASP A 89 -3.82 -11.04 -6.86
CA ASP A 89 -5.26 -11.08 -7.01
C ASP A 89 -5.86 -11.46 -5.64
N ASN A 90 -7.17 -11.59 -5.57
CA ASN A 90 -7.80 -11.84 -4.27
C ASN A 90 -7.61 -13.27 -3.79
N ASN A 91 -6.93 -14.11 -4.54
CA ASN A 91 -6.61 -15.45 -4.08
C ASN A 91 -5.14 -15.53 -3.67
N GLY A 92 -4.44 -14.42 -3.75
CA GLY A 92 -3.04 -14.40 -3.35
C GLY A 92 -2.07 -14.74 -4.44
N ASN A 93 -2.54 -14.86 -5.69
CA ASN A 93 -1.63 -15.18 -6.78
C ASN A 93 -1.02 -13.92 -7.33
N ILE A 94 0.25 -13.98 -7.70
CA ILE A 94 0.92 -12.83 -8.26
C ILE A 94 0.43 -12.62 -9.67
N VAL A 95 -0.04 -11.43 -9.96
CA VAL A 95 -0.54 -11.13 -11.28
C VAL A 95 0.35 -10.16 -12.01
N TYR A 96 0.85 -9.16 -11.33
CA TYR A 96 1.71 -8.16 -11.95
C TYR A 96 2.91 -7.84 -11.10
N ARG A 97 3.96 -7.39 -11.75
CA ARG A 97 5.09 -6.85 -11.05
C ARG A 97 5.25 -5.45 -11.55
N TRP A 98 5.63 -4.56 -10.67
CA TRP A 98 5.81 -3.17 -11.02
C TRP A 98 7.28 -2.83 -10.88
N VAL A 99 7.84 -2.17 -11.89
CA VAL A 99 9.22 -1.77 -11.88
C VAL A 99 9.29 -0.33 -12.31
N GLU A 100 9.73 0.53 -11.39
CA GLU A 100 9.82 1.95 -11.67
C GLU A 100 8.56 2.51 -12.31
N GLY A 101 7.43 2.16 -11.74
CA GLY A 101 6.16 2.72 -12.18
C GLY A 101 5.53 2.03 -13.38
N LYS A 102 6.15 0.98 -13.89
CA LYS A 102 5.59 0.29 -15.04
C LYS A 102 5.13 -1.10 -14.66
N ARG A 103 3.93 -1.46 -15.08
CA ARG A 103 3.34 -2.72 -14.71
C ARG A 103 3.66 -3.79 -15.74
N ARG A 104 4.08 -4.96 -15.30
CA ARG A 104 4.34 -6.05 -16.18
C ARG A 104 3.60 -7.27 -15.71
N TYR A 105 3.10 -8.04 -16.61
CA TYR A 105 2.40 -9.24 -16.26
C TYR A 105 3.37 -10.20 -15.63
N HIS A 106 2.95 -10.89 -14.65
CA HIS A 106 3.75 -11.96 -14.08
C HIS A 106 3.35 -13.20 -14.87
N ASN A 107 4.17 -13.56 -15.82
CA ASN A 107 3.82 -14.66 -16.68
C ASN A 107 4.47 -15.93 -16.21
N LEU A 108 3.75 -16.75 -15.56
CA LEU A 108 4.29 -17.97 -15.06
C LEU A 108 4.64 -18.94 -16.17
N PHE A 109 4.17 -18.70 -17.33
CA PHE A 109 4.46 -19.63 -18.33
C PHE A 109 5.49 -19.20 -19.25
N LYS A 110 6.07 -18.10 -19.05
CA LYS A 110 6.97 -17.65 -19.95
C LYS A 110 8.15 -18.41 -19.95
N SER A 111 8.41 -19.16 -19.13
CA SER A 111 9.65 -19.82 -19.14
C SER A 111 9.77 -20.73 -20.32
N TYR A 112 8.77 -20.95 -21.06
CA TYR A 112 9.01 -21.78 -22.17
C TYR A 112 9.04 -21.05 -23.33
#